data_5514666bd87015eaf3a8a0f79ee83885
#
_entry.id   5514666bd87015eaf3a8a0f79ee83885
#
_cell.length_a   1.000
_cell.length_b   1.000
_cell.length_c   1.000
_cell.angle_alpha   90.00
_cell.angle_beta   90.00
_cell.angle_gamma   90.00
#
_symmetry.space_group_name_H-M   'P 1'
#
loop_
_entity.id
_entity.type
_entity.pdbx_description
1 polymer ?
#
loop_
_entity_poly.entity_id
_entity_poly.type
_entity_poly.pdbx_seq_one_letter_code
_entity_poly.pdbx_strand_id
1 'polypeptide(L)'
;MSLLLVFMQLTVFAQYAWQENEERSKSRPQLTKDIDYSLEFQGTFSKGKTPLWLNANKHGLSSLKECNGYTRAGVFRPLSADSIRRWGIGYGADMAVAAGFTSNVVVQQAFVEARWLHGVLTIGAKEYPMKLKNPWLSSGSQTLGINARPVPQARIALPKYWTLPFGNGWIHLKGHIAVGKMTDDSWQHEFTQKKSRYADDVMYHSKAGYLKFGNDYAEFPLSVELGLEMAAQYGGKPYIIGKDGNMTKVETKGGLKGLWNVFIPGGSDATDGLYHNKSGNHLGSYVFRINYNTEYWMASLYGDHFFEDHSQMFLIDYNGYGSGEDWNKWVKNRYFMYALKDIMLGAEFRLHYGRWLKDVLVEYLHTTYQSGPYNHDRTQNISDHIAGTDDYYNHYIYTGWQHWGQVIGNPLYRSPIYNNDGKIDVKNNRFIAWHLGVRGEPTDNLAYRLLATYQKALGTYENPFTRPHHNASFLLEATYRLNRWSLTGAYAMDFSSDKLYGHNAGLQLTLRRCLSK
;
A
#
# COMPACT_ATOMS: atom_id res chain seq x y z
N MET A 1 33.77 16.38 51.22
CA MET A 1 33.57 14.90 51.35
C MET A 1 32.17 14.45 50.98
N SER A 2 31.11 15.20 51.22
CA SER A 2 29.71 14.79 50.95
C SER A 2 29.36 14.72 49.42
N LEU A 3 29.93 15.60 48.59
CA LEU A 3 29.67 15.60 47.13
C LEU A 3 30.27 14.37 46.39
N LEU A 4 31.43 13.88 46.87
CA LEU A 4 32.09 12.71 46.29
C LEU A 4 31.29 11.40 46.58
N LEU A 5 30.64 11.32 47.72
CA LEU A 5 29.79 10.16 48.09
C LEU A 5 28.51 10.10 47.26
N VAL A 6 27.90 11.24 46.90
CA VAL A 6 26.72 11.30 46.02
C VAL A 6 27.07 10.91 44.59
N PHE A 7 28.24 11.34 44.07
CA PHE A 7 28.70 10.90 42.75
C PHE A 7 29.04 9.42 42.70
N MET A 8 29.63 8.84 43.76
CA MET A 8 29.86 7.39 43.82
C MET A 8 28.56 6.59 43.88
N GLN A 9 27.54 7.06 44.59
CA GLN A 9 26.25 6.36 44.62
C GLN A 9 25.53 6.42 43.27
N LEU A 10 25.55 7.56 42.55
CA LEU A 10 24.97 7.69 41.24
C LEU A 10 25.66 6.80 40.18
N THR A 11 26.98 6.65 40.26
CA THR A 11 27.73 5.75 39.37
C THR A 11 27.44 4.27 39.64
N VAL A 12 27.27 3.88 40.91
CA VAL A 12 26.91 2.51 41.26
C VAL A 12 25.50 2.16 40.82
N PHE A 13 24.50 3.04 41.01
CA PHE A 13 23.15 2.81 40.51
C PHE A 13 23.09 2.77 38.96
N ALA A 14 23.84 3.63 38.29
CA ALA A 14 23.94 3.59 36.82
C ALA A 14 24.60 2.29 36.31
N GLN A 15 25.60 1.78 37.03
CA GLN A 15 26.29 0.54 36.68
C GLN A 15 25.43 -0.70 36.92
N TYR A 16 24.63 -0.73 38.03
CA TYR A 16 23.64 -1.79 38.28
C TYR A 16 22.52 -1.77 37.25
N ALA A 17 21.99 -0.62 36.92
CA ALA A 17 20.96 -0.49 35.88
C ALA A 17 21.49 -0.92 34.47
N TRP A 18 22.76 -0.66 34.22
CA TRP A 18 23.41 -1.08 32.96
C TRP A 18 23.60 -2.60 32.91
N GLN A 19 24.05 -3.23 33.99
CA GLN A 19 24.19 -4.68 34.11
C GLN A 19 22.84 -5.40 34.01
N GLU A 20 21.80 -4.91 34.68
CA GLU A 20 20.47 -5.48 34.64
C GLU A 20 19.88 -5.38 33.21
N ASN A 21 20.08 -4.27 32.52
CA ASN A 21 19.67 -4.11 31.12
C ASN A 21 20.48 -5.01 30.17
N GLU A 22 21.76 -5.24 30.43
CA GLU A 22 22.59 -6.14 29.64
C GLU A 22 22.19 -7.61 29.83
N GLU A 23 21.89 -8.05 31.05
CA GLU A 23 21.38 -9.40 31.32
C GLU A 23 19.99 -9.61 30.73
N ARG A 24 19.08 -8.65 30.86
CA ARG A 24 17.76 -8.68 30.21
C ARG A 24 17.89 -8.72 28.68
N SER A 25 18.83 -7.99 28.11
CA SER A 25 19.05 -7.96 26.67
C SER A 25 19.48 -9.32 26.08
N LYS A 26 20.14 -10.17 26.89
CA LYS A 26 20.59 -11.53 26.54
C LYS A 26 19.55 -12.61 26.85
N SER A 27 18.50 -12.30 27.64
CA SER A 27 17.47 -13.26 28.02
C SER A 27 16.59 -13.68 26.83
N ARG A 28 16.05 -14.91 26.88
CA ARG A 28 15.13 -15.39 25.83
C ARG A 28 13.75 -14.70 25.92
N PRO A 29 13.09 -14.44 24.79
CA PRO A 29 11.73 -13.94 24.77
C PRO A 29 10.76 -14.87 25.52
N GLN A 30 9.84 -14.29 26.28
CA GLN A 30 8.78 -15.06 26.98
C GLN A 30 7.52 -15.05 26.13
N LEU A 31 7.31 -16.14 25.38
CA LEU A 31 6.27 -16.22 24.34
C LEU A 31 4.82 -16.14 24.86
N THR A 32 4.61 -16.42 26.13
CA THR A 32 3.26 -16.43 26.76
C THR A 32 2.92 -15.14 27.51
N LYS A 33 3.83 -14.15 27.50
CA LYS A 33 3.62 -12.84 28.13
C LYS A 33 3.32 -11.76 27.09
N ASP A 34 2.67 -10.69 27.56
CA ASP A 34 2.35 -9.50 26.77
C ASP A 34 1.53 -9.84 25.50
N ILE A 35 0.51 -10.68 25.71
CA ILE A 35 -0.42 -11.08 24.65
C ILE A 35 -1.64 -10.17 24.70
N ASP A 36 -1.96 -9.56 23.56
CA ASP A 36 -3.16 -8.77 23.33
C ASP A 36 -4.24 -9.62 22.68
N TYR A 37 -5.46 -9.54 23.22
CA TYR A 37 -6.64 -10.17 22.64
C TYR A 37 -7.58 -9.08 22.17
N SER A 38 -8.23 -9.30 21.04
CA SER A 38 -9.25 -8.39 20.52
C SER A 38 -10.48 -9.17 20.06
N LEU A 39 -11.65 -8.56 20.26
CA LEU A 39 -12.92 -9.02 19.75
C LEU A 39 -13.62 -7.82 19.10
N GLU A 40 -14.13 -7.98 17.89
CA GLU A 40 -14.77 -6.93 17.14
C GLU A 40 -16.02 -7.45 16.43
N PHE A 41 -17.09 -6.65 16.49
CA PHE A 41 -18.34 -6.88 15.79
C PHE A 41 -18.60 -5.69 14.90
N GLN A 42 -18.89 -5.92 13.63
CA GLN A 42 -19.25 -4.87 12.69
C GLN A 42 -20.49 -5.26 11.92
N GLY A 43 -21.41 -4.32 11.76
CA GLY A 43 -22.56 -4.39 10.89
C GLY A 43 -22.60 -3.18 9.97
N THR A 44 -22.93 -3.41 8.70
CA THR A 44 -23.09 -2.37 7.67
C THR A 44 -24.45 -2.54 7.01
N PHE A 45 -25.18 -1.43 6.89
CA PHE A 45 -26.49 -1.34 6.24
C PHE A 45 -26.45 -0.21 5.23
N SER A 46 -26.78 -0.50 3.98
CA SER A 46 -26.70 0.47 2.88
C SER A 46 -27.95 0.42 2.02
N LYS A 47 -28.29 1.58 1.44
CA LYS A 47 -29.15 1.68 0.28
C LYS A 47 -28.26 1.72 -0.95
N GLY A 48 -28.42 0.76 -1.86
CA GLY A 48 -27.47 0.49 -2.92
C GLY A 48 -26.27 -0.31 -2.41
N LYS A 49 -25.12 -0.21 -3.06
CA LYS A 49 -23.89 -0.86 -2.60
C LYS A 49 -23.35 -0.18 -1.35
N THR A 50 -22.49 -0.88 -0.60
CA THR A 50 -21.73 -0.20 0.46
C THR A 50 -20.91 0.94 -0.13
N PRO A 51 -21.04 2.18 0.39
CA PRO A 51 -20.31 3.34 -0.11
C PRO A 51 -18.79 3.18 -0.09
N LEU A 52 -18.11 3.90 -0.99
CA LEU A 52 -16.66 3.79 -1.20
C LEU A 52 -15.88 3.83 0.12
N TRP A 53 -16.09 4.82 0.97
CA TRP A 53 -15.29 4.99 2.20
C TRP A 53 -15.69 4.08 3.36
N LEU A 54 -16.82 3.36 3.27
CA LEU A 54 -17.11 2.24 4.18
C LEU A 54 -16.47 0.93 3.70
N ASN A 55 -16.10 0.84 2.41
CA ASN A 55 -15.46 -0.33 1.81
C ASN A 55 -13.94 -0.19 1.70
N ALA A 56 -13.43 0.97 1.35
CA ALA A 56 -12.03 1.21 1.01
C ALA A 56 -11.08 1.30 2.23
N ASN A 57 -9.81 0.98 2.00
CA ASN A 57 -8.70 1.10 2.97
C ASN A 57 -8.94 0.35 4.30
N LYS A 58 -9.56 -0.82 4.23
CA LYS A 58 -9.88 -1.70 5.37
C LYS A 58 -9.15 -3.05 5.28
N HIS A 59 -8.02 -3.10 4.61
CA HIS A 59 -7.28 -4.33 4.35
C HIS A 59 -8.18 -5.44 3.76
N GLY A 60 -9.13 -5.06 2.89
CA GLY A 60 -10.04 -5.98 2.23
C GLY A 60 -11.07 -6.67 3.15
N LEU A 61 -11.15 -6.29 4.43
CA LEU A 61 -12.18 -6.79 5.35
C LEU A 61 -13.43 -5.90 5.22
N SER A 62 -14.07 -6.02 4.08
CA SER A 62 -15.23 -5.22 3.68
C SER A 62 -16.05 -5.94 2.60
N SER A 63 -17.26 -5.45 2.32
CA SER A 63 -18.16 -6.01 1.31
C SER A 63 -18.97 -4.91 0.63
N LEU A 64 -19.37 -5.14 -0.62
CA LEU A 64 -20.27 -4.27 -1.37
C LEU A 64 -21.75 -4.56 -1.17
N LYS A 65 -22.12 -5.66 -0.47
CA LYS A 65 -23.51 -6.02 -0.24
C LYS A 65 -24.21 -4.99 0.66
N GLU A 66 -25.47 -4.72 0.40
CA GLU A 66 -26.32 -3.75 1.12
C GLU A 66 -26.38 -4.04 2.63
N CYS A 67 -26.48 -5.31 3.00
CA CYS A 67 -26.42 -5.77 4.38
C CYS A 67 -25.26 -6.75 4.53
N ASN A 68 -24.29 -6.39 5.35
CA ASN A 68 -23.13 -7.21 5.60
C ASN A 68 -22.58 -6.98 7.01
N GLY A 69 -21.78 -7.93 7.51
CA GLY A 69 -21.16 -7.78 8.82
C GLY A 69 -20.24 -8.93 9.14
N TYR A 70 -19.49 -8.78 10.23
CA TYR A 70 -18.58 -9.82 10.71
C TYR A 70 -18.41 -9.79 12.23
N THR A 71 -17.98 -10.92 12.75
CA THR A 71 -17.37 -11.06 14.08
C THR A 71 -15.90 -11.43 13.85
N ARG A 72 -15.00 -10.64 14.40
CA ARG A 72 -13.54 -10.79 14.26
C ARG A 72 -12.91 -11.01 15.62
N ALA A 73 -12.02 -11.99 15.74
CA ALA A 73 -11.24 -12.29 16.94
C ALA A 73 -9.75 -12.34 16.60
N GLY A 74 -8.94 -11.69 17.42
CA GLY A 74 -7.50 -11.63 17.24
C GLY A 74 -6.71 -11.89 18.51
N VAL A 75 -5.56 -12.52 18.34
CA VAL A 75 -4.55 -12.79 19.38
C VAL A 75 -3.22 -12.32 18.83
N PHE A 76 -2.53 -11.41 19.54
CA PHE A 76 -1.28 -10.82 19.10
C PHE A 76 -0.27 -10.75 20.23
N ARG A 77 0.98 -11.12 19.94
CA ARG A 77 2.13 -10.77 20.75
C ARG A 77 3.03 -9.84 19.95
N PRO A 78 3.10 -8.55 20.32
CA PRO A 78 3.89 -7.59 19.55
C PRO A 78 5.40 -7.75 19.81
N LEU A 79 6.23 -7.40 18.83
CA LEU A 79 7.69 -7.35 19.00
C LEU A 79 8.14 -6.37 20.08
N SER A 80 7.32 -5.37 20.42
CA SER A 80 7.59 -4.41 21.50
C SER A 80 7.65 -5.05 22.89
N ALA A 81 7.04 -6.22 23.08
CA ALA A 81 7.17 -7.04 24.28
C ALA A 81 8.64 -7.40 24.61
N ASP A 82 9.48 -7.45 23.58
CA ASP A 82 10.91 -7.75 23.70
C ASP A 82 11.80 -6.52 23.39
N SER A 83 11.29 -5.28 23.54
CA SER A 83 11.96 -4.05 23.13
C SER A 83 13.38 -3.88 23.66
N ILE A 84 13.63 -4.32 24.90
CA ILE A 84 14.95 -4.25 25.57
C ILE A 84 15.89 -5.40 25.18
N ARG A 85 15.42 -6.40 24.45
CA ARG A 85 16.23 -7.57 24.06
C ARG A 85 16.82 -7.38 22.67
N ARG A 86 17.97 -8.02 22.39
CA ARG A 86 18.54 -8.09 21.02
C ARG A 86 17.67 -8.91 20.07
N TRP A 87 17.03 -9.97 20.60
CA TRP A 87 16.08 -10.83 19.91
C TRP A 87 14.67 -10.55 20.39
N GLY A 88 13.72 -10.58 19.48
CA GLY A 88 12.31 -10.49 19.80
C GLY A 88 11.52 -11.43 18.90
N ILE A 89 10.45 -11.99 19.46
CA ILE A 89 9.52 -12.86 18.72
C ILE A 89 8.13 -12.25 18.86
N GLY A 90 7.49 -11.97 17.73
CA GLY A 90 6.10 -11.56 17.64
C GLY A 90 5.30 -12.61 16.89
N TYR A 91 4.01 -12.66 17.13
CA TYR A 91 3.08 -13.48 16.35
C TYR A 91 1.68 -12.88 16.42
N GLY A 92 0.85 -13.27 15.48
CA GLY A 92 -0.55 -12.88 15.44
C GLY A 92 -1.40 -13.89 14.67
N ALA A 93 -2.59 -14.10 15.18
CA ALA A 93 -3.67 -14.80 14.49
C ALA A 93 -4.95 -13.97 14.63
N ASP A 94 -5.62 -13.71 13.51
CA ASP A 94 -6.75 -12.81 13.42
C ASP A 94 -7.70 -13.31 12.34
N MET A 95 -8.91 -13.69 12.75
CA MET A 95 -9.89 -14.31 11.89
C MET A 95 -11.25 -13.63 12.04
N ALA A 96 -11.99 -13.57 10.95
CA ALA A 96 -13.37 -13.09 10.96
C ALA A 96 -14.32 -14.15 10.38
N VAL A 97 -15.48 -14.30 11.03
CA VAL A 97 -16.65 -14.96 10.47
C VAL A 97 -17.56 -13.87 9.95
N ALA A 98 -17.87 -13.92 8.67
CA ALA A 98 -18.50 -12.82 7.95
C ALA A 98 -19.76 -13.28 7.21
N ALA A 99 -20.76 -12.41 7.16
CA ALA A 99 -21.96 -12.59 6.37
C ALA A 99 -22.03 -11.50 5.28
N GLY A 100 -22.30 -11.92 4.05
CA GLY A 100 -22.37 -10.99 2.92
C GLY A 100 -21.00 -10.63 2.32
N PHE A 101 -19.93 -11.31 2.67
CA PHE A 101 -18.58 -11.12 2.13
C PHE A 101 -18.27 -12.11 1.00
N THR A 102 -17.11 -11.93 0.35
CA THR A 102 -16.57 -12.87 -0.65
C THR A 102 -16.22 -14.25 -0.06
N SER A 103 -16.01 -14.30 1.26
CA SER A 103 -15.77 -15.53 2.02
C SER A 103 -16.46 -15.44 3.36
N ASN A 104 -17.13 -16.52 3.81
CA ASN A 104 -17.76 -16.55 5.13
C ASN A 104 -16.74 -16.64 6.28
N VAL A 105 -15.55 -17.17 6.01
CA VAL A 105 -14.43 -17.19 6.95
C VAL A 105 -13.26 -16.46 6.29
N VAL A 106 -12.72 -15.48 6.98
CA VAL A 106 -11.59 -14.67 6.51
C VAL A 106 -10.45 -14.79 7.52
N VAL A 107 -9.34 -15.39 7.11
CA VAL A 107 -8.08 -15.28 7.84
C VAL A 107 -7.47 -13.94 7.47
N GLN A 108 -7.65 -12.96 8.34
CA GLN A 108 -7.21 -11.58 8.08
C GLN A 108 -5.72 -11.43 8.30
N GLN A 109 -5.22 -12.03 9.39
CA GLN A 109 -3.80 -12.08 9.68
C GLN A 109 -3.45 -13.45 10.29
N ALA A 110 -2.33 -14.02 9.87
CA ALA A 110 -1.69 -15.17 10.50
C ALA A 110 -0.20 -15.10 10.21
N PHE A 111 0.60 -14.74 11.22
CA PHE A 111 2.03 -14.51 11.02
C PHE A 111 2.87 -14.83 12.25
N VAL A 112 4.16 -15.03 12.00
CA VAL A 112 5.22 -15.07 13.02
C VAL A 112 6.31 -14.09 12.61
N GLU A 113 6.87 -13.40 13.58
CA GLU A 113 7.96 -12.44 13.40
C GLU A 113 9.14 -12.76 14.30
N ALA A 114 10.34 -12.65 13.74
CA ALA A 114 11.59 -12.71 14.48
C ALA A 114 12.37 -11.42 14.24
N ARG A 115 12.71 -10.72 15.30
CA ARG A 115 13.56 -9.53 15.26
C ARG A 115 14.97 -9.89 15.72
N TRP A 116 15.95 -9.41 14.99
CA TRP A 116 17.36 -9.39 15.41
C TRP A 116 17.89 -7.96 15.22
N LEU A 117 18.24 -7.31 16.33
CA LEU A 117 18.62 -5.90 16.34
C LEU A 117 17.55 -5.02 15.67
N HIS A 118 17.85 -4.45 14.51
CA HIS A 118 16.98 -3.59 13.72
C HIS A 118 16.18 -4.35 12.65
N GLY A 119 16.65 -5.55 12.26
CA GLY A 119 16.05 -6.36 11.22
C GLY A 119 14.91 -7.23 11.74
N VAL A 120 13.86 -7.40 10.95
CA VAL A 120 12.70 -8.25 11.24
C VAL A 120 12.42 -9.16 10.06
N LEU A 121 12.34 -10.46 10.34
CA LEU A 121 11.77 -11.45 9.42
C LEU A 121 10.33 -11.71 9.83
N THR A 122 9.39 -11.54 8.91
CA THR A 122 7.97 -11.89 9.09
C THR A 122 7.60 -12.97 8.09
N ILE A 123 6.91 -14.02 8.54
CA ILE A 123 6.36 -15.08 7.67
C ILE A 123 4.85 -15.16 7.93
N GLY A 124 4.06 -15.06 6.86
CA GLY A 124 2.60 -15.13 6.90
C GLY A 124 1.90 -13.89 6.36
N ALA A 125 0.60 -13.80 6.57
CA ALA A 125 -0.22 -12.65 6.21
C ALA A 125 -0.30 -11.66 7.37
N LYS A 126 0.09 -10.41 7.13
CA LYS A 126 0.08 -9.34 8.13
C LYS A 126 -0.37 -8.02 7.51
N GLU A 127 -1.19 -7.26 8.23
CA GLU A 127 -1.55 -5.89 7.88
C GLU A 127 -0.35 -4.95 8.09
N TYR A 128 0.02 -4.21 7.04
CA TYR A 128 1.07 -3.21 7.11
C TYR A 128 0.48 -1.83 6.83
N PRO A 129 0.85 -0.78 7.59
CA PRO A 129 0.39 0.58 7.31
C PRO A 129 1.05 1.12 6.03
N MET A 130 0.35 2.01 5.35
CA MET A 130 0.92 2.83 4.27
C MET A 130 2.15 3.59 4.76
N LYS A 131 3.12 3.79 3.88
CA LYS A 131 4.33 4.56 4.20
C LYS A 131 4.24 5.96 3.62
N LEU A 132 4.87 6.91 4.31
CA LEU A 132 4.96 8.33 3.95
C LEU A 132 3.60 9.05 3.78
N LYS A 133 2.50 8.43 4.17
CA LYS A 133 1.13 8.98 4.11
C LYS A 133 0.42 8.83 5.44
N ASN A 134 -0.59 9.64 5.66
CA ASN A 134 -1.45 9.51 6.83
C ASN A 134 -2.40 8.31 6.64
N PRO A 135 -2.29 7.24 7.46
CA PRO A 135 -3.07 6.01 7.26
C PRO A 135 -4.56 6.19 7.54
N TRP A 136 -4.97 7.26 8.20
CA TRP A 136 -6.36 7.54 8.57
C TRP A 136 -7.06 8.46 7.58
N LEU A 137 -6.32 9.39 6.95
CA LEU A 137 -6.89 10.47 6.17
C LEU A 137 -6.55 10.40 4.69
N SER A 138 -5.44 9.74 4.28
CA SER A 138 -5.07 9.63 2.88
C SER A 138 -6.03 8.76 2.09
N SER A 139 -6.25 9.11 0.82
CA SER A 139 -7.01 8.29 -0.12
C SER A 139 -6.36 6.92 -0.38
N GLY A 140 -5.04 6.79 -0.24
CA GLY A 140 -4.32 5.52 -0.38
C GLY A 140 -2.97 5.66 -1.09
N SER A 141 -2.06 4.70 -0.91
CA SER A 141 -0.82 4.58 -1.68
C SER A 141 -1.10 4.06 -3.08
N GLN A 142 -0.32 4.50 -4.07
CA GLN A 142 -0.47 4.03 -5.45
C GLN A 142 0.01 2.58 -5.62
N THR A 143 1.12 2.19 -4.99
CA THR A 143 1.69 0.84 -5.12
C THR A 143 1.38 -0.05 -3.94
N LEU A 144 1.83 0.29 -2.74
CA LEU A 144 1.70 -0.52 -1.52
C LEU A 144 0.63 0.06 -0.60
N GLY A 145 -0.63 -0.13 -0.97
CA GLY A 145 -1.80 0.34 -0.23
C GLY A 145 -2.30 -0.63 0.84
N ILE A 146 -3.41 -0.23 1.47
CA ILE A 146 -4.10 -0.98 2.53
C ILE A 146 -5.54 -1.35 2.13
N ASN A 147 -5.82 -1.34 0.82
CA ASN A 147 -7.19 -1.53 0.36
C ASN A 147 -7.57 -3.02 0.21
N ALA A 148 -6.65 -3.88 -0.22
CA ALA A 148 -6.89 -5.33 -0.38
C ALA A 148 -6.47 -6.15 0.85
N ARG A 149 -6.91 -7.42 0.91
CA ARG A 149 -6.47 -8.37 1.93
C ARG A 149 -4.95 -8.56 1.88
N PRO A 150 -4.28 -8.70 3.05
CA PRO A 150 -2.85 -8.94 3.10
C PRO A 150 -2.47 -10.20 2.33
N VAL A 151 -1.43 -10.10 1.50
CA VAL A 151 -0.86 -11.26 0.80
C VAL A 151 0.08 -12.01 1.74
N PRO A 152 -0.07 -13.33 1.93
CA PRO A 152 0.88 -14.14 2.68
C PRO A 152 2.27 -14.07 2.05
N GLN A 153 3.29 -13.77 2.86
CA GLN A 153 4.64 -13.51 2.37
C GLN A 153 5.72 -13.83 3.41
N ALA A 154 6.93 -14.14 2.95
CA ALA A 154 8.15 -14.04 3.72
C ALA A 154 8.75 -12.66 3.46
N ARG A 155 8.95 -11.86 4.52
CA ARG A 155 9.36 -10.47 4.43
C ARG A 155 10.52 -10.18 5.38
N ILE A 156 11.62 -9.70 4.84
CA ILE A 156 12.75 -9.17 5.60
C ILE A 156 12.66 -7.64 5.55
N ALA A 157 12.71 -6.99 6.70
CA ALA A 157 12.51 -5.55 6.79
C ALA A 157 13.38 -4.87 7.86
N LEU A 158 13.65 -3.60 7.61
CA LEU A 158 13.97 -2.59 8.62
C LEU A 158 12.69 -1.77 8.83
N PRO A 159 11.82 -2.14 9.80
CA PRO A 159 10.47 -1.56 9.90
C PRO A 159 10.47 -0.12 10.42
N LYS A 160 11.50 0.27 11.16
CA LYS A 160 11.75 1.62 11.67
C LYS A 160 12.98 2.21 11.00
N TYR A 161 13.07 3.53 10.97
CA TYR A 161 14.28 4.20 10.50
C TYR A 161 15.46 3.83 11.39
N TRP A 162 16.48 3.23 10.78
CA TRP A 162 17.78 2.96 11.38
C TRP A 162 18.71 4.10 11.02
N THR A 163 19.24 4.78 12.02
CA THR A 163 20.25 5.83 11.83
C THR A 163 21.54 5.18 11.37
N LEU A 164 22.04 5.58 10.20
CA LEU A 164 23.27 5.03 9.65
C LEU A 164 24.48 5.48 10.48
N PRO A 165 25.52 4.64 10.60
CA PRO A 165 26.71 4.94 11.42
C PRO A 165 27.58 6.07 10.85
N PHE A 166 27.21 6.62 9.70
CA PHE A 166 27.83 7.77 9.04
C PHE A 166 26.80 8.88 8.83
N GLY A 167 27.26 10.12 8.52
CA GLY A 167 26.35 11.25 8.30
C GLY A 167 25.90 11.95 9.58
N ASN A 168 26.61 11.75 10.71
CA ASN A 168 26.41 12.47 11.98
C ASN A 168 24.95 12.47 12.47
N GLY A 169 24.24 11.35 12.29
CA GLY A 169 22.85 11.22 12.72
C GLY A 169 21.80 11.87 11.77
N TRP A 170 22.21 12.31 10.59
CA TRP A 170 21.31 12.96 9.62
C TRP A 170 20.69 12.00 8.61
N ILE A 171 21.24 10.80 8.47
CA ILE A 171 20.81 9.86 7.43
C ILE A 171 20.22 8.62 8.08
N HIS A 172 18.99 8.30 7.70
CA HIS A 172 18.28 7.14 8.22
C HIS A 172 17.75 6.30 7.07
N LEU A 173 17.76 4.98 7.26
CA LEU A 173 17.29 4.00 6.29
C LEU A 173 16.16 3.15 6.90
N LYS A 174 15.09 2.92 6.14
CA LYS A 174 14.12 1.86 6.38
C LYS A 174 13.75 1.19 5.06
N GLY A 175 13.21 -0.03 5.10
CA GLY A 175 12.81 -0.70 3.88
C GLY A 175 12.42 -2.15 4.11
N HIS A 176 12.12 -2.84 3.01
CA HIS A 176 11.82 -4.26 3.03
C HIS A 176 12.03 -4.92 1.67
N ILE A 177 12.14 -6.24 1.72
CA ILE A 177 12.05 -7.15 0.58
C ILE A 177 11.12 -8.28 0.99
N ALA A 178 10.19 -8.67 0.14
CA ALA A 178 9.22 -9.72 0.41
C ALA A 178 8.94 -10.57 -0.82
N VAL A 179 8.66 -11.85 -0.57
CA VAL A 179 8.17 -12.81 -1.56
C VAL A 179 6.96 -13.50 -0.98
N GLY A 180 5.88 -13.59 -1.74
CA GLY A 180 4.62 -14.14 -1.29
C GLY A 180 3.87 -14.88 -2.40
N LYS A 181 2.66 -15.26 -2.09
CA LYS A 181 1.76 -15.94 -3.03
C LYS A 181 0.35 -15.36 -2.87
N MET A 182 -0.28 -15.04 -3.99
CA MET A 182 -1.69 -14.65 -4.03
C MET A 182 -2.56 -15.84 -3.62
N THR A 183 -3.69 -15.59 -2.98
CA THR A 183 -4.55 -16.63 -2.38
C THR A 183 -6.01 -16.51 -2.79
N ASP A 184 -6.29 -15.81 -3.86
CA ASP A 184 -7.64 -15.49 -4.32
C ASP A 184 -8.13 -16.35 -5.50
N ASP A 185 -7.46 -17.47 -5.80
CA ASP A 185 -7.75 -18.34 -6.94
C ASP A 185 -9.23 -18.81 -6.94
N SER A 186 -9.76 -19.24 -5.80
CA SER A 186 -11.16 -19.69 -5.70
C SER A 186 -12.14 -18.54 -5.98
N TRP A 187 -11.89 -17.36 -5.44
CA TRP A 187 -12.70 -16.18 -5.73
C TRP A 187 -12.66 -15.82 -7.23
N GLN A 188 -11.48 -15.87 -7.86
CA GLN A 188 -11.33 -15.62 -9.29
C GLN A 188 -12.16 -16.60 -10.13
N HIS A 189 -12.13 -17.92 -9.77
CA HIS A 189 -12.94 -18.93 -10.47
C HIS A 189 -14.43 -18.69 -10.33
N GLU A 190 -14.91 -18.38 -9.13
CA GLU A 190 -16.32 -18.09 -8.87
C GLU A 190 -16.78 -16.82 -9.57
N PHE A 191 -15.98 -15.76 -9.47
CA PHE A 191 -16.31 -14.46 -10.05
C PHE A 191 -16.36 -14.48 -11.57
N THR A 192 -15.37 -15.12 -12.21
CA THR A 192 -15.27 -15.22 -13.67
C THR A 192 -16.09 -16.38 -14.24
N GLN A 193 -16.50 -17.34 -13.41
CA GLN A 193 -17.06 -18.64 -13.84
C GLN A 193 -16.15 -19.34 -14.88
N LYS A 194 -14.85 -19.02 -14.87
CA LYS A 194 -13.83 -19.43 -15.86
C LYS A 194 -14.19 -19.07 -17.31
N LYS A 195 -15.02 -18.06 -17.51
CA LYS A 195 -15.43 -17.56 -18.84
C LYS A 195 -14.68 -16.30 -19.26
N SER A 196 -13.90 -15.72 -18.37
CA SER A 196 -13.01 -14.58 -18.62
C SER A 196 -11.65 -14.85 -17.96
N ARG A 197 -10.68 -13.98 -18.21
CA ARG A 197 -9.31 -14.12 -17.68
C ARG A 197 -9.27 -14.33 -16.17
N TYR A 198 -8.48 -15.31 -15.72
CA TYR A 198 -8.15 -15.59 -14.33
C TYR A 198 -6.72 -16.14 -14.22
N ALA A 199 -6.16 -16.20 -13.01
CA ALA A 199 -4.81 -16.71 -12.81
C ALA A 199 -4.69 -17.43 -11.47
N ASP A 200 -4.13 -18.64 -11.51
CA ASP A 200 -3.91 -19.49 -10.35
C ASP A 200 -2.45 -19.46 -9.90
N ASP A 201 -2.22 -19.68 -8.62
CA ASP A 201 -0.89 -19.85 -8.02
C ASP A 201 0.08 -18.67 -8.29
N VAL A 202 -0.45 -17.46 -8.49
CA VAL A 202 0.37 -16.28 -8.81
C VAL A 202 1.30 -15.92 -7.66
N MET A 203 2.57 -15.75 -7.94
CA MET A 203 3.57 -15.28 -6.98
C MET A 203 3.56 -13.77 -6.87
N TYR A 204 3.85 -13.30 -5.67
CA TYR A 204 3.93 -11.88 -5.31
C TYR A 204 5.35 -11.52 -4.88
N HIS A 205 5.84 -10.38 -5.32
CA HIS A 205 7.08 -9.78 -4.85
C HIS A 205 6.83 -8.32 -4.49
N SER A 206 7.44 -7.84 -3.41
CA SER A 206 7.53 -6.41 -3.13
C SER A 206 8.88 -6.06 -2.50
N LYS A 207 9.35 -4.86 -2.80
CA LYS A 207 10.53 -4.25 -2.18
C LYS A 207 10.31 -2.75 -2.05
N ALA A 208 10.83 -2.17 -1.00
CA ALA A 208 10.85 -0.73 -0.83
C ALA A 208 12.05 -0.29 0.00
N GLY A 209 12.60 0.85 -0.37
CA GLY A 209 13.65 1.53 0.36
C GLY A 209 13.27 2.98 0.59
N TYR A 210 13.55 3.49 1.80
CA TYR A 210 13.27 4.89 2.17
C TYR A 210 14.48 5.46 2.90
N LEU A 211 14.94 6.61 2.44
CA LEU A 211 15.97 7.41 3.09
C LEU A 211 15.29 8.62 3.76
N LYS A 212 15.63 8.88 5.01
CA LYS A 212 15.23 10.10 5.71
C LYS A 212 16.49 10.94 5.97
N PHE A 213 16.40 12.20 5.63
CA PHE A 213 17.37 13.24 5.93
C PHE A 213 16.77 14.18 6.97
N GLY A 214 17.41 14.33 8.11
CA GLY A 214 16.97 15.14 9.23
C GLY A 214 17.59 14.62 10.52
N ASN A 215 17.82 15.49 11.47
CA ASN A 215 18.41 15.11 12.76
C ASN A 215 17.44 15.43 13.89
N ASP A 216 16.80 14.40 14.41
CA ASP A 216 15.83 14.52 15.50
C ASP A 216 16.48 15.04 16.81
N TYR A 217 17.82 14.99 16.95
CA TYR A 217 18.57 15.47 18.11
C TYR A 217 19.06 16.91 17.98
N ALA A 218 19.03 17.48 16.78
CA ALA A 218 19.59 18.79 16.50
C ALA A 218 18.57 19.94 16.58
N GLU A 219 17.34 19.69 17.08
CA GLU A 219 16.22 20.65 17.12
C GLU A 219 15.91 21.27 15.76
N PHE A 220 16.30 20.60 14.68
CA PHE A 220 16.10 21.06 13.32
C PHE A 220 14.72 20.64 12.81
N PRO A 221 13.82 21.58 12.51
CA PRO A 221 12.42 21.28 12.27
C PRO A 221 12.15 20.59 10.93
N LEU A 222 13.10 20.64 9.98
CA LEU A 222 12.91 20.12 8.63
C LEU A 222 13.45 18.69 8.50
N SER A 223 12.64 17.80 7.93
CA SER A 223 13.10 16.50 7.47
C SER A 223 12.56 16.18 6.07
N VAL A 224 13.35 15.44 5.29
CA VAL A 224 13.00 15.00 3.94
C VAL A 224 13.11 13.48 3.89
N GLU A 225 12.06 12.84 3.43
CA GLU A 225 11.99 11.39 3.21
C GLU A 225 11.83 11.14 1.71
N LEU A 226 12.70 10.29 1.15
CA LEU A 226 12.64 9.85 -0.25
C LEU A 226 12.52 8.34 -0.27
N GLY A 227 11.70 7.78 -1.14
CA GLY A 227 11.52 6.35 -1.23
C GLY A 227 11.23 5.86 -2.63
N LEU A 228 11.52 4.58 -2.83
CA LEU A 228 11.12 3.81 -4.00
C LEU A 228 10.37 2.58 -3.51
N GLU A 229 9.15 2.44 -3.96
CA GLU A 229 8.31 1.26 -3.77
C GLU A 229 8.23 0.50 -5.09
N MET A 230 8.40 -0.81 -5.07
CA MET A 230 8.24 -1.66 -6.24
C MET A 230 7.53 -2.95 -5.85
N ALA A 231 6.67 -3.43 -6.74
CA ALA A 231 5.98 -4.69 -6.56
C ALA A 231 5.79 -5.39 -7.91
N ALA A 232 5.57 -6.70 -7.86
CA ALA A 232 5.33 -7.49 -9.06
C ALA A 232 4.47 -8.72 -8.77
N GLN A 233 3.70 -9.11 -9.80
CA GLN A 233 3.07 -10.43 -9.91
C GLN A 233 3.85 -11.23 -10.95
N TYR A 234 4.17 -12.51 -10.67
CA TYR A 234 4.95 -13.35 -11.58
C TYR A 234 4.63 -14.82 -11.41
N GLY A 235 5.02 -15.64 -12.38
CA GLY A 235 4.79 -17.07 -12.34
C GLY A 235 3.29 -17.43 -12.31
N GLY A 236 2.96 -18.56 -11.71
CA GLY A 236 1.59 -19.05 -11.64
C GLY A 236 1.09 -19.64 -12.95
N LYS A 237 -0.23 -19.73 -13.06
CA LYS A 237 -0.94 -20.30 -14.20
C LYS A 237 -2.02 -19.34 -14.69
N PRO A 238 -1.66 -18.31 -15.45
CA PRO A 238 -2.65 -17.41 -16.05
C PRO A 238 -3.39 -18.09 -17.19
N TYR A 239 -4.70 -17.81 -17.26
CA TYR A 239 -5.60 -18.29 -18.30
C TYR A 239 -6.24 -17.08 -18.98
N ILE A 240 -6.13 -17.00 -20.29
CA ILE A 240 -6.69 -15.93 -21.14
C ILE A 240 -7.57 -16.52 -22.22
N ILE A 241 -8.46 -15.71 -22.78
CA ILE A 241 -9.24 -16.12 -23.96
C ILE A 241 -8.31 -16.03 -25.18
N GLY A 242 -8.08 -17.19 -25.83
CA GLY A 242 -7.30 -17.27 -27.05
C GLY A 242 -8.02 -16.68 -28.25
N LYS A 243 -7.34 -16.59 -29.38
CA LYS A 243 -7.91 -16.09 -30.65
C LYS A 243 -9.06 -16.96 -31.18
N ASP A 244 -9.09 -18.23 -30.77
CA ASP A 244 -10.13 -19.22 -31.07
C ASP A 244 -11.35 -19.12 -30.14
N GLY A 245 -11.36 -18.19 -29.19
CA GLY A 245 -12.39 -18.01 -28.18
C GLY A 245 -12.30 -19.00 -27.02
N ASN A 246 -11.34 -19.92 -27.01
CA ASN A 246 -11.15 -20.90 -25.96
C ASN A 246 -10.22 -20.36 -24.85
N MET A 247 -10.40 -20.89 -23.62
CA MET A 247 -9.53 -20.58 -22.52
C MET A 247 -8.17 -21.26 -22.71
N THR A 248 -7.10 -20.46 -22.81
CA THR A 248 -5.74 -20.92 -23.05
C THR A 248 -4.84 -20.55 -21.86
N LYS A 249 -4.09 -21.53 -21.38
CA LYS A 249 -3.07 -21.30 -20.34
C LYS A 249 -1.84 -20.63 -20.97
N VAL A 250 -1.35 -19.57 -20.35
CA VAL A 250 -0.11 -18.89 -20.73
C VAL A 250 1.06 -19.45 -19.93
N GLU A 251 2.13 -19.82 -20.61
CA GLU A 251 3.36 -20.24 -19.93
C GLU A 251 4.09 -19.02 -19.38
N THR A 252 4.40 -19.07 -18.08
CA THR A 252 5.08 -18.02 -17.33
C THR A 252 6.35 -18.54 -16.68
N LYS A 253 7.29 -17.63 -16.40
CA LYS A 253 8.51 -17.98 -15.66
C LYS A 253 8.25 -17.87 -14.16
N GLY A 254 8.24 -18.99 -13.47
CA GLY A 254 8.10 -19.08 -12.00
C GLY A 254 9.42 -19.43 -11.30
N GLY A 255 9.33 -19.72 -10.01
CA GLY A 255 10.45 -20.16 -9.17
C GLY A 255 11.53 -19.08 -9.00
N LEU A 256 12.77 -19.50 -8.73
CA LEU A 256 13.90 -18.58 -8.49
C LEU A 256 14.26 -17.74 -9.72
N LYS A 257 14.10 -18.29 -10.93
CA LYS A 257 14.36 -17.55 -12.18
C LYS A 257 13.32 -16.43 -12.38
N GLY A 258 12.04 -16.73 -12.14
CA GLY A 258 10.98 -15.73 -12.17
C GLY A 258 11.20 -14.64 -11.12
N LEU A 259 11.57 -15.03 -9.90
CA LEU A 259 11.88 -14.08 -8.83
C LEU A 259 13.05 -13.16 -9.21
N TRP A 260 14.13 -13.69 -9.80
CA TRP A 260 15.26 -12.88 -10.22
C TRP A 260 14.87 -11.84 -11.27
N ASN A 261 14.04 -12.21 -12.25
CA ASN A 261 13.56 -11.31 -13.30
C ASN A 261 12.72 -10.15 -12.76
N VAL A 262 11.89 -10.41 -11.70
CA VAL A 262 11.09 -9.34 -11.08
C VAL A 262 11.85 -8.57 -10.00
N PHE A 263 12.92 -9.15 -9.46
CA PHE A 263 13.78 -8.48 -8.49
C PHE A 263 14.66 -7.41 -9.15
N ILE A 264 15.16 -7.67 -10.36
CA ILE A 264 15.91 -6.71 -11.18
C ILE A 264 15.07 -6.45 -12.45
N PRO A 265 14.20 -5.43 -12.46
CA PRO A 265 13.46 -5.06 -13.66
C PRO A 265 14.45 -4.58 -14.73
N GLY A 266 14.28 -5.05 -15.97
CA GLY A 266 15.16 -4.71 -17.09
C GLY A 266 16.10 -5.83 -17.54
N GLY A 267 15.89 -7.07 -17.08
CA GLY A 267 16.56 -8.25 -17.64
C GLY A 267 16.26 -8.44 -19.12
N SER A 268 17.12 -9.21 -19.84
CA SER A 268 17.15 -9.42 -21.30
C SER A 268 15.86 -9.95 -21.95
N ASP A 269 14.80 -10.13 -21.20
CA ASP A 269 13.48 -10.53 -21.71
C ASP A 269 12.53 -9.32 -21.97
N ALA A 270 12.99 -8.10 -21.77
CA ALA A 270 12.39 -6.89 -22.33
C ALA A 270 12.66 -6.81 -23.85
N THR A 271 12.61 -7.93 -24.52
CA THR A 271 12.70 -7.97 -25.97
C THR A 271 11.39 -7.52 -26.58
N ASP A 272 11.40 -6.51 -27.13
CA ASP A 272 10.88 -5.67 -28.21
C ASP A 272 9.88 -6.32 -29.17
N GLY A 273 9.59 -7.54 -29.06
CA GLY A 273 8.70 -8.21 -29.96
C GLY A 273 7.29 -8.28 -29.41
N LEU A 274 6.46 -7.30 -29.66
CA LEU A 274 5.03 -7.43 -29.44
C LEU A 274 4.59 -7.49 -27.96
N TYR A 275 4.81 -6.42 -27.20
CA TYR A 275 4.00 -5.94 -26.06
C TYR A 275 3.44 -6.95 -25.05
N HIS A 276 4.03 -8.14 -24.93
CA HIS A 276 3.61 -9.15 -23.99
C HIS A 276 4.69 -9.34 -22.93
N ASN A 277 4.66 -8.53 -21.88
CA ASN A 277 5.55 -8.74 -20.74
C ASN A 277 5.20 -10.05 -20.02
N LYS A 278 5.81 -11.16 -20.50
CA LYS A 278 5.65 -12.49 -19.90
C LYS A 278 6.51 -12.68 -18.65
N SER A 279 7.40 -11.73 -18.35
CA SER A 279 8.27 -11.82 -17.16
C SER A 279 7.56 -11.45 -15.88
N GLY A 280 6.44 -10.76 -15.93
CA GLY A 280 5.63 -10.39 -14.77
C GLY A 280 4.96 -9.04 -14.93
N ASN A 281 4.01 -8.75 -14.08
CA ASN A 281 3.37 -7.44 -13.95
C ASN A 281 4.20 -6.62 -12.95
N HIS A 282 4.89 -5.58 -13.39
CA HIS A 282 5.76 -4.74 -12.56
C HIS A 282 5.15 -3.36 -12.38
N LEU A 283 5.12 -2.89 -11.15
CA LEU A 283 4.67 -1.54 -10.83
C LEU A 283 5.44 -0.98 -9.65
N GLY A 284 5.41 0.33 -9.50
CA GLY A 284 6.08 1.00 -8.41
C GLY A 284 5.73 2.47 -8.28
N SER A 285 6.33 3.10 -7.30
CA SER A 285 6.18 4.53 -7.02
C SER A 285 7.49 5.13 -6.53
N TYR A 286 7.83 6.29 -7.07
CA TYR A 286 8.75 7.21 -6.41
C TYR A 286 7.93 8.02 -5.41
N VAL A 287 8.30 7.94 -4.13
CA VAL A 287 7.58 8.61 -3.06
C VAL A 287 8.50 9.58 -2.32
N PHE A 288 7.96 10.72 -1.94
CA PHE A 288 8.68 11.67 -1.10
C PHE A 288 7.76 12.26 -0.04
N ARG A 289 8.34 12.71 1.05
CA ARG A 289 7.67 13.49 2.09
C ARG A 289 8.63 14.50 2.69
N ILE A 290 8.21 15.75 2.76
CA ILE A 290 8.92 16.85 3.41
C ILE A 290 8.10 17.23 4.62
N ASN A 291 8.71 17.23 5.81
CA ASN A 291 8.04 17.61 7.05
C ASN A 291 8.75 18.82 7.64
N TYR A 292 7.96 19.79 8.06
CA TYR A 292 8.39 20.89 8.91
C TYR A 292 7.65 20.77 10.25
N ASN A 293 8.37 20.38 11.29
CA ASN A 293 7.80 20.03 12.59
C ASN A 293 8.25 21.03 13.65
N THR A 294 7.29 21.73 14.25
CA THR A 294 7.51 22.64 15.37
C THR A 294 6.93 22.06 16.66
N GLU A 295 7.06 22.73 17.77
CA GLU A 295 6.45 22.35 19.03
C GLU A 295 4.91 22.30 18.96
N TYR A 296 4.28 23.22 18.22
CA TYR A 296 2.82 23.38 18.20
C TYR A 296 2.14 22.74 17.00
N TRP A 297 2.84 22.62 15.87
CA TRP A 297 2.26 22.11 14.63
C TRP A 297 3.31 21.47 13.71
N MET A 298 2.84 20.61 12.83
CA MET A 298 3.61 20.04 11.74
C MET A 298 2.91 20.29 10.43
N ALA A 299 3.64 20.76 9.44
CA ALA A 299 3.20 20.80 8.05
C ALA A 299 4.00 19.79 7.23
N SER A 300 3.34 19.09 6.33
CA SER A 300 3.98 18.12 5.46
C SER A 300 3.50 18.27 4.02
N LEU A 301 4.43 18.13 3.08
CA LEU A 301 4.14 17.93 1.66
C LEU A 301 4.63 16.55 1.25
N TYR A 302 3.87 15.81 0.48
CA TYR A 302 4.29 14.51 -0.02
C TYR A 302 3.81 14.27 -1.44
N GLY A 303 4.48 13.37 -2.11
CA GLY A 303 4.10 12.94 -3.45
C GLY A 303 4.33 11.45 -3.66
N ASP A 304 3.60 10.93 -4.64
CA ASP A 304 3.63 9.53 -5.05
C ASP A 304 3.49 9.51 -6.57
N HIS A 305 4.62 9.34 -7.25
CA HIS A 305 4.70 9.27 -8.70
C HIS A 305 4.72 7.79 -9.11
N PHE A 306 3.56 7.32 -9.57
CA PHE A 306 3.34 5.93 -9.96
C PHE A 306 3.93 5.64 -11.33
N PHE A 307 4.45 4.42 -11.49
CA PHE A 307 4.88 3.86 -12.75
C PHE A 307 4.48 2.38 -12.86
N GLU A 308 4.27 1.91 -14.06
CA GLU A 308 3.98 0.51 -14.34
C GLU A 308 4.85 0.04 -15.51
N ASP A 309 5.35 -1.20 -15.43
CA ASP A 309 6.37 -1.76 -16.32
C ASP A 309 7.57 -0.80 -16.48
N HIS A 310 7.72 -0.16 -17.64
CA HIS A 310 8.76 0.85 -17.89
C HIS A 310 8.20 2.25 -18.14
N SER A 311 6.88 2.41 -18.04
CA SER A 311 6.23 3.71 -18.20
C SER A 311 6.47 4.60 -16.99
N GLN A 312 6.61 5.91 -17.19
CA GLN A 312 6.80 6.91 -16.14
C GLN A 312 8.05 6.71 -15.24
N MET A 313 8.94 5.76 -15.56
CA MET A 313 10.20 5.58 -14.82
C MET A 313 11.24 6.62 -15.21
N PHE A 314 12.11 6.99 -14.27
CA PHE A 314 13.35 7.69 -14.59
C PHE A 314 14.35 6.69 -15.18
N LEU A 315 14.57 6.75 -16.50
CA LEU A 315 15.46 5.84 -17.19
C LEU A 315 16.74 6.58 -17.63
N ILE A 316 17.87 5.87 -17.47
CA ILE A 316 19.12 6.23 -18.15
C ILE A 316 19.20 5.37 -19.40
N ASP A 317 19.12 6.01 -20.56
CA ASP A 317 19.32 5.31 -21.84
C ASP A 317 20.81 5.09 -22.10
N TYR A 318 21.23 3.86 -21.96
CA TYR A 318 22.62 3.46 -22.25
C TYR A 318 22.85 3.14 -23.73
N ASN A 319 21.78 3.00 -24.52
CA ASN A 319 21.80 2.62 -25.91
C ASN A 319 21.30 3.75 -26.82
N GLY A 320 21.64 4.99 -26.48
CA GLY A 320 21.24 6.15 -27.26
C GLY A 320 21.82 6.09 -28.68
N TYR A 321 20.95 6.17 -29.66
CA TYR A 321 21.33 6.39 -31.04
C TYR A 321 20.88 7.78 -31.48
N GLY A 322 21.54 8.37 -32.46
CA GLY A 322 21.13 9.61 -33.06
C GLY A 322 19.81 9.49 -33.83
N SER A 323 19.34 10.56 -34.43
CA SER A 323 18.16 10.62 -35.28
C SER A 323 18.52 11.05 -36.68
N GLY A 324 17.66 10.78 -37.68
CA GLY A 324 17.90 11.11 -39.07
C GLY A 324 19.08 10.33 -39.65
N GLU A 325 20.05 11.00 -40.23
CA GLU A 325 21.25 10.37 -40.82
C GLU A 325 22.16 9.73 -39.77
N ASP A 326 22.01 10.13 -38.49
CA ASP A 326 22.80 9.60 -37.39
C ASP A 326 22.10 8.47 -36.60
N TRP A 327 21.05 7.87 -37.16
CA TRP A 327 20.21 6.85 -36.54
C TRP A 327 20.99 5.63 -36.01
N ASN A 328 22.13 5.31 -36.62
CA ASN A 328 22.99 4.19 -36.23
C ASN A 328 24.27 4.63 -35.46
N LYS A 329 24.43 5.94 -35.20
CA LYS A 329 25.57 6.44 -34.45
C LYS A 329 25.24 6.46 -32.97
N TRP A 330 26.16 5.91 -32.14
CA TRP A 330 26.07 5.93 -30.70
C TRP A 330 26.12 7.36 -30.15
N VAL A 331 25.10 7.72 -29.37
CA VAL A 331 25.06 8.98 -28.63
C VAL A 331 25.21 8.69 -27.14
N LYS A 332 26.24 9.26 -26.52
CA LYS A 332 26.58 9.02 -25.14
C LYS A 332 25.54 9.59 -24.19
N ASN A 333 25.00 8.74 -23.32
CA ASN A 333 24.19 9.07 -22.14
C ASN A 333 23.01 10.03 -22.38
N ARG A 334 21.89 9.48 -22.80
CA ARG A 334 20.61 10.19 -22.75
C ARG A 334 19.90 9.87 -21.43
N TYR A 335 19.46 10.93 -20.74
CA TYR A 335 18.57 10.80 -19.62
C TYR A 335 17.16 11.07 -20.09
N PHE A 336 16.26 10.09 -19.89
CA PHE A 336 14.85 10.30 -20.13
C PHE A 336 14.17 10.58 -18.81
N MET A 337 13.58 11.75 -18.73
CA MET A 337 12.62 12.07 -17.70
C MET A 337 11.25 12.10 -18.35
N TYR A 338 10.40 11.17 -18.01
CA TYR A 338 9.00 11.25 -18.40
C TYR A 338 8.38 12.52 -17.82
N ALA A 339 7.41 13.08 -18.52
CA ALA A 339 6.67 14.20 -17.97
C ALA A 339 5.99 13.73 -16.66
N LEU A 340 6.27 14.40 -15.55
CA LEU A 340 5.66 14.14 -14.23
C LEU A 340 4.19 14.55 -14.22
N LYS A 341 3.38 13.96 -15.12
CA LYS A 341 1.95 14.28 -15.25
C LYS A 341 1.10 13.41 -14.37
N ASP A 342 1.42 12.12 -14.27
CA ASP A 342 0.70 11.20 -13.40
C ASP A 342 1.36 11.20 -12.03
N ILE A 343 0.69 11.85 -11.09
CA ILE A 343 1.21 12.08 -9.75
C ILE A 343 0.07 12.22 -8.74
N MET A 344 0.31 11.77 -7.53
CA MET A 344 -0.43 12.15 -6.34
C MET A 344 0.40 13.17 -5.55
N LEU A 345 -0.19 14.30 -5.24
CA LEU A 345 0.41 15.31 -4.36
C LEU A 345 -0.49 15.49 -3.15
N GLY A 346 0.08 15.52 -1.97
CA GLY A 346 -0.65 15.70 -0.72
C GLY A 346 -0.01 16.77 0.16
N ALA A 347 -0.85 17.53 0.84
CA ALA A 347 -0.46 18.46 1.89
C ALA A 347 -1.19 18.07 3.19
N GLU A 348 -0.45 17.96 4.28
CA GLU A 348 -0.98 17.64 5.60
C GLU A 348 -0.57 18.70 6.60
N PHE A 349 -1.52 19.12 7.42
CA PHE A 349 -1.28 20.01 8.54
C PHE A 349 -1.79 19.36 9.83
N ARG A 350 -0.95 19.29 10.84
CA ARG A 350 -1.23 18.69 12.14
C ARG A 350 -1.00 19.70 13.25
N LEU A 351 -1.98 19.83 14.16
CA LEU A 351 -1.86 20.56 15.41
C LEU A 351 -1.56 19.57 16.55
N HIS A 352 -0.43 19.73 17.24
CA HIS A 352 -0.03 18.81 18.30
C HIS A 352 -0.98 18.86 19.51
N TYR A 353 -1.52 20.03 19.81
CA TYR A 353 -2.45 20.26 20.93
C TYR A 353 -3.87 20.57 20.48
N GLY A 354 -4.17 20.45 19.16
CA GLY A 354 -5.50 20.66 18.61
C GLY A 354 -6.48 19.56 19.04
N ARG A 355 -7.62 19.94 19.60
CA ARG A 355 -8.67 18.99 20.01
C ARG A 355 -9.73 18.87 18.92
N TRP A 356 -10.43 19.95 18.61
CA TRP A 356 -11.48 19.94 17.59
C TRP A 356 -10.94 19.73 16.19
N LEU A 357 -9.80 20.30 15.88
CA LEU A 357 -9.08 20.12 14.64
C LEU A 357 -7.66 19.66 14.98
N LYS A 358 -7.33 18.42 14.65
CA LYS A 358 -6.02 17.83 14.92
C LYS A 358 -5.21 17.65 13.66
N ASP A 359 -5.80 17.04 12.64
CA ASP A 359 -5.17 16.78 11.35
C ASP A 359 -6.10 17.24 10.21
N VAL A 360 -5.53 17.90 9.22
CA VAL A 360 -6.16 18.23 7.94
C VAL A 360 -5.23 17.77 6.82
N LEU A 361 -5.80 17.15 5.81
CA LEU A 361 -5.08 16.63 4.66
C LEU A 361 -5.84 16.96 3.39
N VAL A 362 -5.13 17.40 2.36
CA VAL A 362 -5.65 17.59 1.00
C VAL A 362 -4.75 16.83 0.03
N GLU A 363 -5.34 16.07 -0.87
CA GLU A 363 -4.64 15.35 -1.94
C GLU A 363 -5.21 15.70 -3.31
N TYR A 364 -4.32 15.77 -4.28
CA TYR A 364 -4.62 15.83 -5.71
C TYR A 364 -4.03 14.63 -6.40
N LEU A 365 -4.83 13.91 -7.19
CA LEU A 365 -4.40 12.75 -7.96
C LEU A 365 -4.68 13.00 -9.44
N HIS A 366 -3.71 12.69 -10.27
CA HIS A 366 -3.81 12.74 -11.72
C HIS A 366 -3.22 11.46 -12.31
N THR A 367 -4.02 10.71 -13.10
CA THR A 367 -3.63 9.42 -13.67
C THR A 367 -4.01 9.30 -15.14
N THR A 368 -4.24 10.42 -15.82
CA THR A 368 -4.85 10.40 -17.17
C THR A 368 -3.85 10.29 -18.30
N TYR A 369 -2.56 10.49 -18.02
CA TYR A 369 -1.53 10.51 -19.05
C TYR A 369 -1.06 9.11 -19.44
N GLN A 370 -0.76 8.25 -18.48
CA GLN A 370 -0.37 6.84 -18.63
C GLN A 370 0.51 6.60 -19.87
N SER A 371 1.67 7.26 -19.95
CA SER A 371 2.61 7.01 -21.02
C SER A 371 3.12 5.58 -20.93
N GLY A 372 3.02 4.85 -22.01
CA GLY A 372 3.54 3.49 -22.09
C GLY A 372 5.07 3.43 -22.16
N PRO A 373 5.63 2.22 -22.26
CA PRO A 373 7.06 2.03 -22.38
C PRO A 373 7.60 2.71 -23.64
N TYR A 374 8.80 3.28 -23.53
CA TYR A 374 9.52 3.76 -24.70
C TYR A 374 10.23 2.58 -25.37
N ASN A 375 9.95 2.39 -26.65
CA ASN A 375 10.66 1.45 -27.50
C ASN A 375 11.59 2.23 -28.42
N HIS A 376 12.83 1.77 -28.55
CA HIS A 376 13.76 2.31 -29.52
C HIS A 376 13.47 1.70 -30.89
N ASP A 377 12.93 2.50 -31.79
CA ASP A 377 12.93 2.12 -33.21
C ASP A 377 14.20 2.66 -33.89
N ARG A 378 15.14 1.78 -34.11
CA ARG A 378 16.44 2.10 -34.71
C ARG A 378 16.35 2.19 -36.23
N THR A 379 15.46 3.05 -36.72
CA THR A 379 15.29 3.27 -38.16
C THR A 379 15.57 4.71 -38.53
N GLN A 380 15.99 4.92 -39.79
CA GLN A 380 16.30 6.24 -40.31
C GLN A 380 15.08 7.19 -40.31
N ASN A 381 13.88 6.63 -40.41
CA ASN A 381 12.65 7.40 -40.58
C ASN A 381 11.90 7.70 -39.27
N ILE A 382 12.21 7.00 -38.20
CA ILE A 382 11.51 7.16 -36.92
C ILE A 382 12.55 7.59 -35.89
N SER A 383 12.34 8.79 -35.34
CA SER A 383 13.16 9.27 -34.23
C SER A 383 12.96 8.40 -33.01
N ASP A 384 13.98 8.15 -32.34
CA ASP A 384 14.35 7.37 -31.18
C ASP A 384 13.28 6.63 -30.34
N HIS A 385 12.07 7.16 -30.16
CA HIS A 385 11.15 6.62 -29.17
C HIS A 385 9.70 6.62 -29.63
N ILE A 386 9.12 5.45 -29.65
CA ILE A 386 7.66 5.29 -29.74
C ILE A 386 7.16 5.08 -28.32
N ALA A 387 6.40 6.05 -27.80
CA ALA A 387 5.68 5.90 -26.54
C ALA A 387 4.32 5.25 -26.83
N GLY A 388 4.04 4.12 -26.21
CA GLY A 388 2.70 3.54 -26.15
C GLY A 388 1.83 4.20 -25.08
N THR A 389 0.68 3.63 -24.82
CA THR A 389 -0.15 3.90 -23.65
C THR A 389 -0.06 2.72 -22.70
N ASP A 390 -0.09 3.00 -21.40
CA ASP A 390 -0.19 1.99 -20.36
C ASP A 390 -1.65 1.80 -19.89
N ASP A 391 -1.91 0.81 -19.09
CA ASP A 391 -3.24 0.52 -18.52
C ASP A 391 -3.10 0.19 -17.04
N TYR A 392 -2.86 1.23 -16.23
CA TYR A 392 -2.51 1.11 -14.81
C TYR A 392 -3.42 0.15 -14.04
N TYR A 393 -2.79 -0.75 -13.27
CA TYR A 393 -3.39 -1.84 -12.50
C TYR A 393 -3.98 -2.97 -13.33
N ASN A 394 -4.06 -2.87 -14.64
CA ASN A 394 -4.41 -3.98 -15.52
C ASN A 394 -3.14 -4.67 -16.04
N HIS A 395 -3.28 -5.88 -16.54
CA HIS A 395 -2.20 -6.58 -17.21
C HIS A 395 -2.76 -7.59 -18.20
N TYR A 396 -2.01 -7.85 -19.27
CA TYR A 396 -2.48 -8.71 -20.36
C TYR A 396 -2.76 -10.16 -19.91
N ILE A 397 -1.89 -10.75 -19.11
CA ILE A 397 -2.00 -12.16 -18.68
C ILE A 397 -2.43 -12.35 -17.23
N TYR A 398 -2.14 -11.40 -16.33
CA TYR A 398 -2.58 -11.44 -14.94
C TYR A 398 -3.89 -10.69 -14.75
N THR A 399 -4.55 -10.91 -13.62
CA THR A 399 -5.81 -10.25 -13.26
C THR A 399 -5.63 -8.85 -12.66
N GLY A 400 -4.47 -8.23 -12.94
CA GLY A 400 -4.13 -6.88 -12.51
C GLY A 400 -3.71 -6.79 -11.04
N TRP A 401 -3.45 -5.56 -10.58
CA TRP A 401 -2.95 -5.27 -9.23
C TRP A 401 -4.07 -5.32 -8.20
N GLN A 402 -4.61 -6.50 -7.96
CA GLN A 402 -5.73 -6.76 -7.05
C GLN A 402 -5.51 -8.04 -6.23
N HIS A 403 -6.22 -8.17 -5.10
CA HIS A 403 -6.31 -9.39 -4.31
C HIS A 403 -7.72 -9.49 -3.72
N TRP A 404 -8.40 -10.60 -3.97
CA TRP A 404 -9.81 -10.83 -3.60
C TRP A 404 -10.77 -9.79 -4.18
N GLY A 405 -10.50 -9.32 -5.41
CA GLY A 405 -11.31 -8.36 -6.12
C GLY A 405 -11.13 -6.89 -5.71
N GLN A 406 -10.31 -6.60 -4.72
CA GLN A 406 -9.94 -5.25 -4.32
C GLN A 406 -8.56 -4.89 -4.88
N VAL A 407 -8.39 -3.71 -5.46
CA VAL A 407 -7.06 -3.22 -5.85
C VAL A 407 -6.16 -3.11 -4.62
N ILE A 408 -4.89 -3.51 -4.74
CA ILE A 408 -3.93 -3.49 -3.62
C ILE A 408 -3.52 -2.05 -3.30
N GLY A 409 -3.42 -1.20 -4.33
CA GLY A 409 -3.04 0.21 -4.20
C GLY A 409 -4.20 1.13 -3.81
N ASN A 410 -4.32 2.25 -4.53
CA ASN A 410 -5.30 3.30 -4.21
C ASN A 410 -6.73 2.92 -4.63
N PRO A 411 -7.74 2.98 -3.74
CA PRO A 411 -9.12 2.58 -4.01
C PRO A 411 -9.86 3.45 -5.03
N LEU A 412 -9.33 4.60 -5.42
CA LEU A 412 -9.91 5.43 -6.48
C LEU A 412 -9.74 4.83 -7.88
N TYR A 413 -8.80 3.89 -8.06
CA TYR A 413 -8.85 2.93 -9.14
C TYR A 413 -9.98 1.96 -8.86
N ARG A 414 -10.97 1.92 -9.74
CA ARG A 414 -12.20 1.18 -9.49
C ARG A 414 -11.94 -0.33 -9.42
N SER A 415 -11.98 -0.87 -8.22
CA SER A 415 -11.71 -2.29 -7.94
C SER A 415 -12.57 -3.24 -8.77
N PRO A 416 -12.03 -4.38 -9.25
CA PRO A 416 -12.78 -5.37 -10.03
C PRO A 416 -14.04 -5.91 -9.36
N ILE A 417 -14.09 -5.96 -8.03
CA ILE A 417 -15.27 -6.43 -7.27
C ILE A 417 -16.55 -5.61 -7.59
N TYR A 418 -16.43 -4.38 -8.11
CA TYR A 418 -17.57 -3.59 -8.58
C TYR A 418 -18.11 -4.04 -9.94
N ASN A 419 -17.41 -4.91 -10.68
CA ASN A 419 -17.84 -5.36 -11.99
C ASN A 419 -18.96 -6.39 -11.89
N ASN A 420 -19.92 -6.31 -12.81
CA ASN A 420 -21.09 -7.22 -12.84
C ASN A 420 -21.02 -8.20 -14.04
N ASP A 421 -19.95 -8.13 -14.86
CA ASP A 421 -19.79 -8.91 -16.08
C ASP A 421 -18.81 -10.08 -15.94
N GLY A 422 -18.38 -10.40 -14.71
CA GLY A 422 -17.45 -11.48 -14.43
C GLY A 422 -16.02 -11.25 -14.97
N LYS A 423 -15.64 -10.01 -15.27
CA LYS A 423 -14.29 -9.66 -15.70
C LYS A 423 -13.52 -9.02 -14.57
N ILE A 424 -12.30 -9.53 -14.33
CA ILE A 424 -11.39 -8.98 -13.32
C ILE A 424 -10.51 -7.92 -13.98
N ASP A 425 -11.12 -6.76 -14.26
CA ASP A 425 -10.46 -5.61 -14.88
C ASP A 425 -10.74 -4.35 -14.06
N VAL A 426 -9.75 -3.47 -13.98
CA VAL A 426 -9.89 -2.11 -13.46
C VAL A 426 -10.48 -1.25 -14.58
N LYS A 427 -11.79 -1.02 -14.55
CA LYS A 427 -12.52 -0.31 -15.63
C LYS A 427 -12.41 1.21 -15.58
N ASN A 428 -11.80 1.75 -14.55
CA ASN A 428 -11.47 3.17 -14.45
C ASN A 428 -10.14 3.33 -13.74
N ASN A 429 -9.11 3.63 -14.50
CA ASN A 429 -7.76 3.92 -14.02
C ASN A 429 -7.26 5.30 -14.50
N ARG A 430 -8.00 5.97 -15.39
CA ARG A 430 -7.71 7.32 -15.87
C ARG A 430 -8.66 8.31 -15.22
N PHE A 431 -8.16 9.10 -14.28
CA PHE A 431 -8.98 10.06 -13.55
C PHE A 431 -8.16 11.25 -13.01
N ILE A 432 -8.89 12.29 -12.65
CA ILE A 432 -8.39 13.39 -11.81
C ILE A 432 -9.25 13.38 -10.55
N ALA A 433 -8.63 13.44 -9.38
CA ALA A 433 -9.36 13.45 -8.11
C ALA A 433 -8.77 14.46 -7.13
N TRP A 434 -9.67 14.97 -6.27
CA TRP A 434 -9.35 15.73 -5.07
C TRP A 434 -9.87 14.98 -3.87
N HIS A 435 -9.08 14.91 -2.82
CA HIS A 435 -9.45 14.26 -1.57
C HIS A 435 -9.11 15.15 -0.39
N LEU A 436 -10.07 15.26 0.53
CA LEU A 436 -9.96 15.98 1.79
C LEU A 436 -10.15 14.99 2.94
N GLY A 437 -9.25 15.03 3.91
CA GLY A 437 -9.36 14.33 5.17
C GLY A 437 -9.25 15.30 6.34
N VAL A 438 -10.14 15.17 7.32
CA VAL A 438 -10.11 15.96 8.56
C VAL A 438 -10.29 15.03 9.75
N ARG A 439 -9.52 15.24 10.82
CA ARG A 439 -9.61 14.48 12.07
C ARG A 439 -9.53 15.41 13.26
N GLY A 440 -10.30 15.08 14.31
CA GLY A 440 -10.24 15.73 15.61
C GLY A 440 -10.45 14.74 16.77
N GLU A 441 -10.03 15.15 17.93
CA GLU A 441 -10.22 14.45 19.21
C GLU A 441 -10.78 15.45 20.25
N PRO A 442 -12.10 15.83 20.13
CA PRO A 442 -12.73 16.85 20.99
C PRO A 442 -12.59 16.56 22.47
N THR A 443 -12.63 15.28 22.84
CA THR A 443 -12.35 14.80 24.18
C THR A 443 -11.40 13.61 24.14
N ASP A 444 -10.85 13.22 25.28
CA ASP A 444 -9.93 12.07 25.38
C ASP A 444 -10.61 10.74 24.96
N ASN A 445 -11.94 10.70 25.04
CA ASN A 445 -12.73 9.53 24.71
C ASN A 445 -13.39 9.59 23.31
N LEU A 446 -13.52 10.77 22.73
CA LEU A 446 -14.20 10.96 21.44
C LEU A 446 -13.22 11.40 20.36
N ALA A 447 -13.16 10.65 19.28
CA ALA A 447 -12.46 11.01 18.06
C ALA A 447 -13.42 11.01 16.88
N TYR A 448 -13.22 11.88 15.90
CA TYR A 448 -13.98 11.88 14.66
C TYR A 448 -13.06 11.98 13.45
N ARG A 449 -13.60 11.58 12.30
CA ARG A 449 -12.95 11.65 10.99
C ARG A 449 -13.97 12.00 9.91
N LEU A 450 -13.58 12.91 9.03
CA LEU A 450 -14.33 13.29 7.83
C LEU A 450 -13.45 12.99 6.61
N LEU A 451 -14.02 12.36 5.60
CA LEU A 451 -13.39 12.20 4.28
C LEU A 451 -14.34 12.73 3.22
N ALA A 452 -13.81 13.45 2.25
CA ALA A 452 -14.54 13.92 1.08
C ALA A 452 -13.66 13.74 -0.15
N THR A 453 -14.20 13.14 -1.20
CA THR A 453 -13.47 12.90 -2.45
C THR A 453 -14.34 13.31 -3.63
N TYR A 454 -13.74 14.05 -4.55
CA TYR A 454 -14.31 14.29 -5.86
C TYR A 454 -13.42 13.68 -6.92
N GLN A 455 -14.00 12.94 -7.86
CA GLN A 455 -13.28 12.27 -8.93
C GLN A 455 -13.95 12.52 -10.29
N LYS A 456 -13.15 12.93 -11.28
CA LYS A 456 -13.53 12.97 -12.70
C LYS A 456 -12.89 11.77 -13.38
N ALA A 457 -13.68 10.80 -13.78
CA ALA A 457 -13.29 9.50 -14.32
C ALA A 457 -13.44 9.47 -15.85
N LEU A 458 -12.46 8.89 -16.53
CA LEU A 458 -12.36 8.82 -17.99
C LEU A 458 -12.40 7.38 -18.55
N GLY A 459 -12.45 6.36 -17.68
CA GLY A 459 -12.35 4.96 -18.06
C GLY A 459 -10.89 4.50 -18.21
N THR A 460 -10.59 3.66 -19.17
CA THR A 460 -9.23 3.24 -19.55
C THR A 460 -8.88 3.75 -20.94
N TYR A 461 -7.65 3.53 -21.42
CA TYR A 461 -7.32 3.85 -22.82
C TYR A 461 -8.01 2.92 -23.80
N GLU A 462 -8.09 1.62 -23.50
CA GLU A 462 -8.75 0.65 -24.36
C GLU A 462 -10.28 0.82 -24.39
N ASN A 463 -10.85 1.20 -23.23
CA ASN A 463 -12.30 1.38 -23.07
C ASN A 463 -12.61 2.74 -22.42
N PRO A 464 -12.40 3.84 -23.16
CA PRO A 464 -12.69 5.17 -22.66
C PRO A 464 -14.19 5.38 -22.47
N PHE A 465 -14.58 6.11 -21.45
CA PHE A 465 -15.96 6.54 -21.31
C PHE A 465 -16.32 7.55 -22.42
N THR A 466 -17.47 7.42 -23.01
CA THR A 466 -17.97 8.35 -24.06
C THR A 466 -18.07 9.80 -23.58
N ARG A 467 -18.23 9.98 -22.29
CA ARG A 467 -18.17 11.27 -21.58
C ARG A 467 -17.57 11.07 -20.20
N PRO A 468 -16.91 12.07 -19.62
CA PRO A 468 -16.41 11.97 -18.26
C PRO A 468 -17.56 11.64 -17.28
N HIS A 469 -17.29 10.72 -16.34
CA HIS A 469 -18.17 10.43 -15.23
C HIS A 469 -17.62 11.08 -13.96
N HIS A 470 -18.52 11.57 -13.12
CA HIS A 470 -18.18 12.25 -11.89
C HIS A 470 -18.60 11.40 -10.69
N ASN A 471 -17.80 11.45 -9.65
CA ASN A 471 -18.08 10.83 -8.37
C ASN A 471 -17.78 11.82 -7.25
N ALA A 472 -18.68 11.90 -6.26
CA ALA A 472 -18.43 12.57 -4.99
C ALA A 472 -18.76 11.59 -3.87
N SER A 473 -17.76 11.25 -3.05
CA SER A 473 -17.88 10.29 -1.94
C SER A 473 -17.53 10.97 -0.62
N PHE A 474 -18.36 10.74 0.40
CA PHE A 474 -18.24 11.36 1.72
C PHE A 474 -18.29 10.31 2.81
N LEU A 475 -17.55 10.54 3.89
CA LEU A 475 -17.59 9.77 5.15
C LEU A 475 -17.62 10.72 6.33
N LEU A 476 -18.51 10.45 7.27
CA LEU A 476 -18.45 10.92 8.65
C LEU A 476 -18.31 9.72 9.57
N GLU A 477 -17.27 9.68 10.37
CA GLU A 477 -17.01 8.60 11.33
C GLU A 477 -16.71 9.20 12.70
N ALA A 478 -17.27 8.61 13.76
CA ALA A 478 -16.99 8.97 15.13
C ALA A 478 -16.74 7.72 15.97
N THR A 479 -15.70 7.75 16.80
CA THR A 479 -15.33 6.67 17.71
C THR A 479 -15.35 7.17 19.15
N TYR A 480 -16.16 6.51 19.97
CA TYR A 480 -16.18 6.73 21.40
C TYR A 480 -15.45 5.57 22.13
N ARG A 481 -14.51 5.92 22.98
CA ARG A 481 -13.69 4.96 23.76
C ARG A 481 -14.15 4.96 25.21
N LEU A 482 -14.46 3.79 25.74
CA LEU A 482 -14.83 3.60 27.15
C LEU A 482 -14.02 2.45 27.72
N ASN A 483 -12.98 2.74 28.49
CA ASN A 483 -12.04 1.76 29.04
C ASN A 483 -11.46 0.86 27.91
N ARG A 484 -11.80 -0.44 27.96
CA ARG A 484 -11.34 -1.44 26.98
C ARG A 484 -12.27 -1.59 25.77
N TRP A 485 -13.36 -0.82 25.70
CA TRP A 485 -14.33 -0.84 24.62
C TRP A 485 -14.17 0.39 23.72
N SER A 486 -14.42 0.21 22.45
CA SER A 486 -14.63 1.31 21.53
C SER A 486 -15.87 1.05 20.67
N LEU A 487 -16.71 2.06 20.55
CA LEU A 487 -17.86 2.08 19.67
C LEU A 487 -17.59 3.07 18.55
N THR A 488 -17.62 2.61 17.31
CA THR A 488 -17.46 3.45 16.11
C THR A 488 -18.75 3.44 15.31
N GLY A 489 -19.29 4.63 15.03
CA GLY A 489 -20.37 4.85 14.09
C GLY A 489 -19.81 5.56 12.87
N ALA A 490 -20.18 5.10 11.67
CA ALA A 490 -19.77 5.73 10.42
C ALA A 490 -20.95 5.83 9.45
N TYR A 491 -21.11 6.98 8.82
CA TYR A 491 -22.08 7.23 7.76
C TYR A 491 -21.36 7.70 6.51
N ALA A 492 -21.69 7.11 5.38
CA ALA A 492 -21.08 7.49 4.11
C ALA A 492 -22.10 7.54 2.98
N MET A 493 -21.75 8.34 1.96
CA MET A 493 -22.56 8.50 0.76
C MET A 493 -21.68 8.59 -0.48
N ASP A 494 -22.19 8.03 -1.60
CA ASP A 494 -21.66 8.24 -2.94
C ASP A 494 -22.70 8.87 -3.83
N PHE A 495 -22.33 9.93 -4.51
CA PHE A 495 -23.04 10.55 -5.61
C PHE A 495 -22.26 10.29 -6.89
N SER A 496 -22.57 9.18 -7.57
CA SER A 496 -21.76 8.66 -8.65
C SER A 496 -22.60 8.06 -9.76
N SER A 497 -22.06 7.98 -10.96
CA SER A 497 -22.71 7.23 -12.04
C SER A 497 -22.65 5.72 -11.77
N ASP A 498 -23.60 4.97 -12.34
CA ASP A 498 -23.64 3.49 -12.23
C ASP A 498 -22.42 2.82 -12.86
N LYS A 499 -21.74 3.49 -13.78
CA LYS A 499 -20.48 3.01 -14.38
C LYS A 499 -19.30 3.06 -13.41
N LEU A 500 -19.40 3.84 -12.33
CA LEU A 500 -18.39 3.91 -11.26
C LEU A 500 -18.87 3.17 -10.02
N TYR A 501 -19.50 3.89 -9.09
CA TYR A 501 -19.90 3.34 -7.80
C TYR A 501 -21.44 3.30 -7.64
N GLY A 502 -22.19 4.14 -8.38
CA GLY A 502 -23.63 4.34 -8.23
C GLY A 502 -23.96 5.32 -7.10
N HIS A 503 -25.27 5.55 -6.89
CA HIS A 503 -25.76 6.36 -5.78
C HIS A 503 -25.99 5.46 -4.56
N ASN A 504 -25.16 5.64 -3.54
CA ASN A 504 -25.18 4.81 -2.34
C ASN A 504 -25.25 5.68 -1.08
N ALA A 505 -25.87 5.15 -0.03
CA ALA A 505 -25.78 5.68 1.32
C ALA A 505 -25.72 4.52 2.30
N GLY A 506 -24.87 4.60 3.32
CA GLY A 506 -24.68 3.50 4.25
C GLY A 506 -24.31 3.95 5.65
N LEU A 507 -24.73 3.15 6.62
CA LEU A 507 -24.38 3.25 8.03
C LEU A 507 -23.59 2.01 8.44
N GLN A 508 -22.50 2.20 9.19
CA GLN A 508 -21.70 1.12 9.74
C GLN A 508 -21.51 1.34 11.24
N LEU A 509 -21.72 0.29 12.01
CA LEU A 509 -21.48 0.27 13.45
C LEU A 509 -20.43 -0.79 13.75
N THR A 510 -19.42 -0.43 14.54
CA THR A 510 -18.34 -1.31 14.98
C THR A 510 -18.18 -1.22 16.47
N LEU A 511 -18.30 -2.36 17.16
CA LEU A 511 -18.01 -2.51 18.59
C LEU A 511 -16.75 -3.35 18.73
N ARG A 512 -15.72 -2.79 19.38
CA ARG A 512 -14.45 -3.48 19.60
C ARG A 512 -14.09 -3.51 21.08
N ARG A 513 -13.56 -4.64 21.53
CA ARG A 513 -12.98 -4.83 22.85
C ARG A 513 -11.52 -5.26 22.73
N CYS A 514 -10.63 -4.55 23.41
CA CYS A 514 -9.22 -4.93 23.53
C CYS A 514 -8.95 -5.38 24.96
N LEU A 515 -8.32 -6.54 25.10
CA LEU A 515 -7.90 -7.12 26.37
C LEU A 515 -6.39 -7.32 26.30
N SER A 516 -5.63 -6.37 26.81
CA SER A 516 -4.21 -6.55 27.11
C SER A 516 -4.05 -6.97 28.57
N LYS A 517 -3.13 -7.89 28.84
CA LYS A 517 -2.71 -8.21 30.20
C LYS A 517 -1.64 -7.26 30.68
#